data_4b5a003ecf2f22a7f1db10fe055fbdfa
#
_entry.id   4b5a003ecf2f22a7f1db10fe055fbdfa
#
_cell.length_a   1.000
_cell.length_b   1.000
_cell.length_c   1.000
_cell.angle_alpha   90.00
_cell.angle_beta   90.00
_cell.angle_gamma   90.00
#
_symmetry.space_group_name_H-M   'P 1'
#
loop_
_entity.id
_entity.type
_entity.pdbx_description
1 polymer ?
#
loop_
_entity_poly.entity_id
_entity_poly.type
_entity_poly.pdbx_seq_one_letter_code
_entity_poly.pdbx_strand_id
1 'polypeptide(L)'
;AGVPLTNGFLSKEMFFTEAVVVTSGMYAWLVPALVTLAGVFSVAYSLRFVHDTYFNGELGDVPSDHPHEPPLGMKLPAMLLVVMCIVVGLLPAITFGPLVHVAATALAGQPLPEYHLAIWHGFNLPLLMSAIALVVGIGLYLWLAKGKRLHRMASEDWFGACLLYTSD
;
A
#
# COMPACT_ATOMS: atom_id res chain seq x y z
N ALA A 1 -0.25 1.18 1.11
CA ALA A 1 -1.57 0.96 1.73
C ALA A 1 -2.73 1.59 0.94
N GLY A 2 -2.46 2.38 -0.09
CA GLY A 2 -3.49 3.04 -0.89
C GLY A 2 -4.16 4.21 -0.17
N VAL A 3 -3.35 5.14 0.35
CA VAL A 3 -3.85 6.40 0.89
C VAL A 3 -4.41 7.24 -0.25
N PRO A 4 -5.62 7.81 -0.13
CA PRO A 4 -6.21 8.68 -1.14
C PRO A 4 -5.24 9.79 -1.58
N LEU A 5 -5.30 10.20 -2.84
CA LEU A 5 -4.44 11.22 -3.48
C LEU A 5 -2.98 10.81 -3.70
N THR A 6 -2.61 9.57 -3.43
CA THR A 6 -1.28 9.05 -3.76
C THR A 6 -1.33 8.12 -4.96
N ASN A 7 -0.19 7.94 -5.63
CA ASN A 7 -0.05 6.97 -6.72
C ASN A 7 -0.47 5.55 -6.31
N GLY A 8 -0.17 5.15 -5.06
CA GLY A 8 -0.55 3.84 -4.54
C GLY A 8 -2.07 3.61 -4.45
N PHE A 9 -2.85 4.67 -4.26
CA PHE A 9 -4.31 4.58 -4.29
C PHE A 9 -4.81 4.30 -5.71
N LEU A 10 -4.31 5.05 -6.69
CA LEU A 10 -4.67 4.87 -8.09
C LEU A 10 -4.35 3.45 -8.59
N SER A 11 -3.16 2.97 -8.32
CA SER A 11 -2.74 1.61 -8.70
C SER A 11 -3.61 0.53 -8.06
N LYS A 12 -3.99 0.72 -6.80
CA LYS A 12 -4.88 -0.20 -6.08
C LYS A 12 -6.29 -0.21 -6.66
N GLU A 13 -6.82 0.96 -7.01
CA GLU A 13 -8.16 1.09 -7.60
C GLU A 13 -8.21 0.44 -8.98
N MET A 14 -7.20 0.65 -9.82
CA MET A 14 -7.08 -0.03 -11.12
C MET A 14 -7.01 -1.55 -10.94
N PHE A 15 -6.21 -2.03 -9.99
CA PHE A 15 -6.11 -3.46 -9.69
C PHE A 15 -7.45 -4.05 -9.23
N PHE A 16 -8.22 -3.34 -8.41
CA PHE A 16 -9.55 -3.78 -7.99
C PHE A 16 -10.54 -3.78 -9.14
N THR A 17 -10.45 -2.81 -10.05
CA THR A 17 -11.28 -2.76 -11.27
C THR A 17 -11.03 -4.01 -12.13
N GLU A 18 -9.79 -4.34 -12.41
CA GLU A 18 -9.43 -5.54 -13.17
C GLU A 18 -9.86 -6.82 -12.46
N ALA A 19 -9.70 -6.91 -11.14
CA ALA A 19 -10.15 -8.06 -10.37
C ALA A 19 -11.64 -8.32 -10.46
N VAL A 20 -12.45 -7.26 -10.62
CA VAL A 20 -13.91 -7.38 -10.81
C VAL A 20 -14.25 -7.76 -12.24
N VAL A 21 -13.54 -7.21 -13.25
CA VAL A 21 -13.82 -7.42 -14.67
C VAL A 21 -13.39 -8.81 -15.14
N VAL A 22 -12.21 -9.25 -14.76
CA VAL A 22 -11.62 -10.53 -15.22
C VAL A 22 -12.36 -11.74 -14.67
N THR A 23 -13.03 -11.60 -13.53
CA THR A 23 -13.65 -12.72 -12.86
C THR A 23 -15.06 -12.99 -13.42
N SER A 24 -15.20 -14.07 -14.16
CA SER A 24 -16.49 -14.56 -14.67
C SER A 24 -16.79 -15.98 -14.15
N GLY A 25 -18.06 -16.33 -14.06
CA GLY A 25 -18.51 -17.67 -13.65
C GLY A 25 -18.70 -17.84 -12.13
N MET A 26 -18.67 -19.07 -11.65
CA MET A 26 -18.99 -19.45 -10.26
C MET A 26 -18.05 -18.80 -9.23
N TYR A 27 -16.84 -18.41 -9.61
CA TYR A 27 -15.84 -17.77 -8.74
C TYR A 27 -15.79 -16.25 -8.88
N ALA A 28 -16.79 -15.66 -9.53
CA ALA A 28 -16.82 -14.21 -9.82
C ALA A 28 -16.69 -13.33 -8.57
N TRP A 29 -17.11 -13.79 -7.41
CA TRP A 29 -16.99 -13.06 -6.14
C TRP A 29 -15.73 -13.41 -5.35
N LEU A 30 -15.10 -14.56 -5.61
CA LEU A 30 -13.96 -15.05 -4.83
C LEU A 30 -12.71 -14.16 -4.99
N VAL A 31 -12.36 -13.82 -6.23
CA VAL A 31 -11.19 -12.98 -6.53
C VAL A 31 -11.33 -11.57 -5.93
N PRO A 32 -12.44 -10.84 -6.16
CA PRO A 32 -12.66 -9.55 -5.51
C PRO A 32 -12.63 -9.64 -3.98
N ALA A 33 -13.19 -10.69 -3.38
CA ALA A 33 -13.16 -10.88 -1.93
C ALA A 33 -11.73 -11.09 -1.39
N LEU A 34 -10.95 -11.96 -2.03
CA LEU A 34 -9.56 -12.23 -1.64
C LEU A 34 -8.67 -10.98 -1.80
N VAL A 35 -8.87 -10.23 -2.88
CA VAL A 35 -8.12 -9.00 -3.14
C VAL A 35 -8.49 -7.92 -2.11
N THR A 36 -9.77 -7.80 -1.74
CA THR A 36 -10.22 -6.90 -0.66
C THR A 36 -9.61 -7.29 0.68
N LEU A 37 -9.60 -8.59 1.00
CA LEU A 37 -8.98 -9.12 2.22
C LEU A 37 -7.48 -8.82 2.25
N ALA A 38 -6.77 -9.02 1.16
CA ALA A 38 -5.36 -8.64 1.03
C ALA A 38 -5.16 -7.13 1.26
N GLY A 39 -6.09 -6.30 0.76
CA GLY A 39 -6.13 -4.87 1.02
C GLY A 39 -6.28 -4.52 2.51
N VAL A 40 -7.15 -5.23 3.24
CA VAL A 40 -7.32 -5.09 4.70
C VAL A 40 -6.00 -5.35 5.44
N PHE A 41 -5.34 -6.46 5.14
CA PHE A 41 -4.06 -6.79 5.78
C PHE A 41 -2.95 -5.79 5.42
N SER A 42 -2.94 -5.31 4.17
CA SER A 42 -1.98 -4.29 3.74
C SER A 42 -2.14 -2.99 4.52
N VAL A 43 -3.37 -2.54 4.78
CA VAL A 43 -3.64 -1.36 5.60
C VAL A 43 -3.24 -1.59 7.06
N ALA A 44 -3.63 -2.71 7.64
CA ALA A 44 -3.29 -3.04 9.03
C ALA A 44 -1.78 -3.12 9.26
N TYR A 45 -1.05 -3.77 8.34
CA TYR A 45 0.42 -3.85 8.38
C TYR A 45 1.08 -2.48 8.24
N SER A 46 0.61 -1.67 7.30
CA SER A 46 1.18 -0.33 7.09
C SER A 46 0.96 0.58 8.29
N LEU A 47 -0.21 0.51 8.92
CA LEU A 47 -0.50 1.27 10.15
C LEU A 47 0.40 0.81 11.30
N ARG A 48 0.59 -0.50 11.45
CA ARG A 48 1.50 -1.04 12.43
C ARG A 48 2.92 -0.52 12.22
N PHE A 49 3.43 -0.61 10.98
CA PHE A 49 4.76 -0.14 10.65
C PHE A 49 4.95 1.35 10.99
N VAL A 50 3.99 2.19 10.60
CA VAL A 50 4.04 3.63 10.90
C VAL A 50 3.98 3.89 12.40
N HIS A 51 3.06 3.21 13.11
CA HIS A 51 2.90 3.40 14.55
C HIS A 51 4.14 2.94 15.33
N ASP A 52 4.64 1.73 15.05
CA ASP A 52 5.78 1.18 15.78
C ASP A 52 7.07 1.94 15.48
N THR A 53 7.22 2.49 14.25
CA THR A 53 8.43 3.23 13.87
C THR A 53 8.44 4.68 14.37
N TYR A 54 7.29 5.36 14.35
CA TYR A 54 7.26 6.81 14.58
C TYR A 54 6.51 7.24 15.85
N PHE A 55 5.63 6.41 16.40
CA PHE A 55 4.73 6.80 17.50
C PHE A 55 4.84 5.94 18.75
N ASN A 56 5.62 4.87 18.74
CA ASN A 56 5.66 3.93 19.87
C ASN A 56 6.36 4.51 21.12
N GLY A 57 7.21 5.50 20.99
CA GLY A 57 7.82 6.24 22.13
C GLY A 57 8.77 5.41 23.02
N GLU A 58 8.78 4.10 22.90
CA GLU A 58 9.74 3.23 23.59
C GLU A 58 11.01 3.15 22.76
N LEU A 59 12.05 3.83 23.24
CA LEU A 59 13.41 3.63 22.73
C LEU A 59 13.84 2.21 23.16
N GLY A 60 13.73 1.25 22.24
CA GLY A 60 14.42 -0.03 22.41
C GLY A 60 15.93 0.17 22.45
N ASP A 61 16.70 -0.92 22.47
CA ASP A 61 18.16 -0.88 22.36
C ASP A 61 18.59 -0.18 21.07
N VAL A 62 18.71 1.14 21.14
CA VAL A 62 19.23 1.94 20.02
C VAL A 62 20.77 1.96 20.12
N PRO A 63 21.46 1.77 18.98
CA PRO A 63 22.93 1.72 18.98
C PRO A 63 23.60 3.05 19.34
N SER A 64 22.85 4.13 19.55
CA SER A 64 23.36 5.46 19.89
C SER A 64 22.48 6.14 20.92
N ASP A 65 23.10 6.63 22.00
CA ASP A 65 22.42 7.42 23.04
C ASP A 65 21.92 8.79 22.55
N HIS A 66 22.45 9.27 21.44
CA HIS A 66 22.10 10.55 20.82
C HIS A 66 21.85 10.39 19.33
N PRO A 67 20.64 9.94 18.92
CA PRO A 67 20.30 9.89 17.51
C PRO A 67 20.25 11.30 16.92
N HIS A 68 21.02 11.54 15.87
CA HIS A 68 21.03 12.80 15.13
C HIS A 68 20.29 12.65 13.80
N GLU A 69 19.70 13.74 13.33
CA GLU A 69 19.01 13.74 12.05
C GLU A 69 19.96 13.47 10.89
N PRO A 70 19.54 12.68 9.89
CA PRO A 70 20.35 12.42 8.72
C PRO A 70 20.64 13.69 7.93
N PRO A 71 21.84 13.80 7.31
CA PRO A 71 22.20 14.94 6.49
C PRO A 71 21.26 15.12 5.30
N LEU A 72 21.16 16.34 4.78
CA LEU A 72 20.26 16.69 3.67
C LEU A 72 20.45 15.79 2.45
N GLY A 73 21.66 15.34 2.17
CA GLY A 73 21.96 14.43 1.07
C GLY A 73 21.22 13.08 1.16
N MET A 74 20.96 12.59 2.38
CA MET A 74 20.17 11.36 2.58
C MET A 74 18.66 11.61 2.57
N LYS A 75 18.22 12.81 2.95
CA LYS A 75 16.78 13.17 2.94
C LYS A 75 16.28 13.49 1.53
N LEU A 76 17.13 14.06 0.67
CA LEU A 76 16.75 14.56 -0.65
C LEU A 76 16.14 13.49 -1.57
N PRO A 77 16.70 12.27 -1.72
CA PRO A 77 16.08 11.23 -2.53
C PRO A 77 14.69 10.82 -2.02
N ALA A 78 14.52 10.69 -0.71
CA ALA A 78 13.25 10.33 -0.10
C ALA A 78 12.19 11.43 -0.33
N MET A 79 12.56 12.70 -0.15
CA MET A 79 11.68 13.84 -0.42
C MET A 79 11.26 13.89 -1.88
N LEU A 80 12.19 13.66 -2.81
CA LEU A 80 11.91 13.63 -4.25
C LEU A 80 10.89 12.53 -4.58
N LEU A 81 11.07 11.32 -4.03
CA LEU A 81 10.12 10.22 -4.24
C LEU A 81 8.73 10.54 -3.68
N VAL A 82 8.64 11.19 -2.53
CA VAL A 82 7.35 11.62 -1.96
C VAL A 82 6.67 12.65 -2.86
N VAL A 83 7.42 13.65 -3.33
CA VAL A 83 6.88 14.65 -4.26
C VAL A 83 6.40 14.01 -5.55
N MET A 84 7.19 13.11 -6.14
CA MET A 84 6.78 12.36 -7.33
C MET A 84 5.53 11.50 -7.11
N CYS A 85 5.43 10.84 -5.96
CA CYS A 85 4.26 10.06 -5.59
C CYS A 85 2.98 10.91 -5.53
N ILE A 86 3.07 12.11 -4.98
CA ILE A 86 1.95 13.06 -4.89
C ILE A 86 1.62 13.62 -6.29
N VAL A 87 2.62 14.04 -7.06
CA VAL A 87 2.42 14.58 -8.41
C VAL A 87 1.75 13.55 -9.33
N VAL A 88 2.21 12.31 -9.31
CA VAL A 88 1.60 11.23 -10.08
C VAL A 88 0.20 10.89 -9.58
N GLY A 89 -0.03 10.92 -8.27
CA GLY A 89 -1.35 10.69 -7.68
C GLY A 89 -2.37 11.77 -8.02
N LEU A 90 -1.95 13.04 -8.11
CA LEU A 90 -2.83 14.18 -8.43
C LEU A 90 -3.03 14.37 -9.93
N LEU A 91 -2.02 14.08 -10.75
CA LEU A 91 -2.02 14.34 -12.19
C LEU A 91 -1.64 13.09 -13.01
N PRO A 92 -2.36 11.96 -12.83
CA PRO A 92 -2.00 10.70 -13.47
C PRO A 92 -2.09 10.77 -14.99
N ALA A 93 -3.07 11.49 -15.53
CA ALA A 93 -3.29 11.59 -16.96
C ALA A 93 -2.12 12.27 -17.69
N ILE A 94 -1.49 13.27 -17.06
CA ILE A 94 -0.40 14.04 -17.66
C ILE A 94 0.95 13.33 -17.45
N THR A 95 1.14 12.74 -16.28
CA THR A 95 2.44 12.16 -15.89
C THR A 95 2.66 10.76 -16.46
N PHE A 96 1.70 9.87 -16.27
CA PHE A 96 1.80 8.46 -16.65
C PHE A 96 0.91 8.06 -17.83
N GLY A 97 -0.13 8.84 -18.15
CA GLY A 97 -1.05 8.52 -19.24
C GLY A 97 -0.35 8.21 -20.56
N PRO A 98 0.53 9.10 -21.07
CA PRO A 98 1.24 8.84 -22.33
C PRO A 98 2.12 7.59 -22.29
N LEU A 99 2.82 7.36 -21.18
CA LEU A 99 3.70 6.21 -21.01
C LEU A 99 2.92 4.89 -21.00
N VAL A 100 1.83 4.85 -20.23
CA VAL A 100 0.95 3.67 -20.16
C VAL A 100 0.31 3.40 -21.52
N HIS A 101 -0.13 4.44 -22.21
CA HIS A 101 -0.71 4.30 -23.56
C HIS A 101 0.28 3.67 -24.56
N VAL A 102 1.53 4.14 -24.59
CA VAL A 102 2.56 3.59 -25.46
C VAL A 102 2.86 2.13 -25.09
N ALA A 103 3.02 1.83 -23.79
CA ALA A 103 3.31 0.48 -23.33
C ALA A 103 2.16 -0.49 -23.65
N ALA A 104 0.93 -0.09 -23.37
CA ALA A 104 -0.25 -0.90 -23.60
C ALA A 104 -0.50 -1.15 -25.11
N THR A 105 -0.31 -0.13 -25.96
CA THR A 105 -0.39 -0.27 -27.43
C THR A 105 0.69 -1.23 -27.96
N ALA A 106 1.89 -1.14 -27.43
CA ALA A 106 2.97 -2.05 -27.81
C ALA A 106 2.68 -3.51 -27.43
N LEU A 107 2.06 -3.75 -26.27
CA LEU A 107 1.66 -5.08 -25.82
C LEU A 107 0.45 -5.64 -26.59
N ALA A 108 -0.53 -4.80 -26.88
CA ALA A 108 -1.74 -5.21 -27.58
C ALA A 108 -1.52 -5.42 -29.10
N GLY A 109 -0.48 -4.85 -29.68
CA GLY A 109 -0.19 -4.90 -31.13
C GLY A 109 -1.22 -4.18 -31.99
N GLN A 110 -2.14 -3.43 -31.39
CA GLN A 110 -3.21 -2.68 -32.05
C GLN A 110 -3.52 -1.40 -31.29
N PRO A 111 -4.07 -0.37 -31.95
CA PRO A 111 -4.48 0.86 -31.29
C PRO A 111 -5.55 0.55 -30.24
N LEU A 112 -5.30 0.98 -29.01
CA LEU A 112 -6.26 0.86 -27.92
C LEU A 112 -7.28 2.00 -27.97
N PRO A 113 -8.52 1.76 -27.52
CA PRO A 113 -9.48 2.85 -27.34
C PRO A 113 -8.94 3.87 -26.34
N GLU A 114 -9.34 5.12 -26.52
CA GLU A 114 -8.98 6.18 -25.57
C GLU A 114 -9.49 5.82 -24.17
N TYR A 115 -8.59 5.77 -23.21
CA TYR A 115 -8.93 5.57 -21.80
C TYR A 115 -8.48 6.79 -20.99
N HIS A 116 -9.30 7.19 -20.06
CA HIS A 116 -9.00 8.33 -19.19
C HIS A 116 -8.54 7.85 -17.82
N LEU A 117 -7.27 8.12 -17.51
CA LEU A 117 -6.75 7.97 -16.16
C LEU A 117 -7.26 9.14 -15.30
N ALA A 118 -8.41 8.97 -14.68
CA ALA A 118 -8.98 9.95 -13.77
C ALA A 118 -8.80 9.51 -12.31
N ILE A 119 -8.63 10.47 -11.41
CA ILE A 119 -8.55 10.24 -9.97
C ILE A 119 -9.91 9.76 -9.44
N TRP A 120 -10.99 10.18 -10.09
CA TRP A 120 -12.36 9.91 -9.67
C TRP A 120 -13.18 9.35 -10.82
N HIS A 121 -13.65 8.12 -10.67
CA HIS A 121 -14.51 7.44 -11.63
C HIS A 121 -15.95 7.26 -11.11
N GLY A 122 -16.36 8.06 -10.12
CA GLY A 122 -17.66 7.93 -9.47
C GLY A 122 -17.66 6.89 -8.34
N PHE A 123 -18.85 6.59 -7.82
CA PHE A 123 -19.05 5.54 -6.80
C PHE A 123 -19.12 4.17 -7.48
N ASN A 124 -17.98 3.52 -7.59
CA ASN A 124 -17.82 2.22 -8.22
C ASN A 124 -17.55 1.13 -7.19
N LEU A 125 -17.77 -0.13 -7.57
CA LEU A 125 -17.47 -1.31 -6.72
C LEU A 125 -16.01 -1.32 -6.25
N PRO A 126 -14.98 -1.02 -7.08
CA PRO A 126 -13.60 -0.90 -6.65
C PRO A 126 -13.37 0.12 -5.52
N LEU A 127 -14.04 1.28 -5.62
CA LEU A 127 -13.97 2.30 -4.57
C LEU A 127 -14.58 1.79 -3.25
N LEU A 128 -15.71 1.08 -3.32
CA LEU A 128 -16.31 0.45 -2.14
C LEU A 128 -15.37 -0.59 -1.52
N MET A 129 -14.74 -1.44 -2.32
CA MET A 129 -13.73 -2.41 -1.87
C MET A 129 -12.55 -1.70 -1.18
N SER A 130 -12.09 -0.58 -1.74
CA SER A 130 -11.03 0.25 -1.15
C SER A 130 -11.45 0.85 0.19
N ALA A 131 -12.66 1.36 0.29
CA ALA A 131 -13.22 1.90 1.53
C ALA A 131 -13.37 0.81 2.61
N ILE A 132 -13.90 -0.35 2.26
CA ILE A 132 -13.99 -1.52 3.15
C ILE A 132 -12.60 -1.93 3.63
N ALA A 133 -11.63 -2.07 2.72
CA ALA A 133 -10.27 -2.43 3.06
C ALA A 133 -9.63 -1.43 4.05
N LEU A 134 -9.91 -0.15 3.89
CA LEU A 134 -9.40 0.92 4.74
C LEU A 134 -10.05 0.87 6.14
N VAL A 135 -11.37 0.85 6.21
CA VAL A 135 -12.13 0.85 7.47
C VAL A 135 -11.87 -0.42 8.28
N VAL A 136 -11.98 -1.59 7.63
CA VAL A 136 -11.75 -2.88 8.29
C VAL A 136 -10.28 -3.05 8.67
N GLY A 137 -9.35 -2.59 7.83
CA GLY A 137 -7.91 -2.64 8.12
C GLY A 137 -7.52 -1.78 9.32
N ILE A 138 -8.08 -0.56 9.44
CA ILE A 138 -7.91 0.29 10.63
C ILE A 138 -8.52 -0.39 11.85
N GLY A 139 -9.75 -0.90 11.73
CA GLY A 139 -10.44 -1.61 12.81
C GLY A 139 -9.66 -2.83 13.30
N LEU A 140 -9.13 -3.64 12.38
CA LEU A 140 -8.28 -4.79 12.67
C LEU A 140 -7.02 -4.37 13.42
N TYR A 141 -6.35 -3.32 12.95
CA TYR A 141 -5.17 -2.79 13.61
C TYR A 141 -5.47 -2.33 15.04
N LEU A 142 -6.51 -1.52 15.24
CA LEU A 142 -6.91 -1.03 16.57
C LEU A 142 -7.31 -2.16 17.51
N TRP A 143 -8.00 -3.19 17.01
CA TRP A 143 -8.38 -4.36 17.78
C TRP A 143 -7.15 -5.16 18.23
N LEU A 144 -6.21 -5.37 17.34
CA LEU A 144 -4.94 -6.06 17.65
C LEU A 144 -4.06 -5.24 18.61
N ALA A 145 -3.98 -3.91 18.41
CA ALA A 145 -3.21 -3.02 19.27
C ALA A 145 -3.75 -2.99 20.72
N LYS A 146 -5.08 -2.88 20.89
CA LYS A 146 -5.71 -2.93 22.21
C LYS A 146 -5.51 -4.27 22.96
N GLY A 147 -5.42 -5.36 22.23
CA GLY A 147 -5.28 -6.70 22.81
C GLY A 147 -3.89 -7.03 23.34
N LYS A 148 -2.89 -6.15 23.21
CA LYS A 148 -1.46 -6.44 23.47
C LYS A 148 -0.94 -7.74 22.78
N ARG A 149 -1.75 -8.27 21.87
CA ARG A 149 -1.45 -9.54 21.17
C ARG A 149 -0.38 -9.38 20.10
N LEU A 150 -0.20 -8.14 19.60
CA LEU A 150 0.79 -7.84 18.58
C LEU A 150 2.23 -8.01 19.09
N HIS A 151 2.52 -7.55 20.32
CA HIS A 151 3.84 -7.74 20.93
C HIS A 151 4.13 -9.22 21.25
N ARG A 152 3.10 -9.99 21.58
CA ARG A 152 3.27 -11.41 21.92
C ARG A 152 3.50 -12.31 20.71
N MET A 153 3.01 -11.94 19.53
CA MET A 153 3.22 -12.72 18.29
C MET A 153 4.56 -12.42 17.59
N ALA A 154 5.17 -11.27 17.92
CA ALA A 154 6.42 -10.84 17.26
C ALA A 154 7.67 -11.22 18.06
N SER A 155 7.56 -11.58 19.36
CA SER A 155 8.74 -11.55 20.21
C SER A 155 9.40 -12.89 20.46
N GLU A 156 8.76 -14.03 20.33
CA GLU A 156 9.46 -15.16 20.97
C GLU A 156 9.71 -16.41 20.13
N ASP A 157 8.88 -16.81 19.16
CA ASP A 157 9.04 -18.19 18.71
C ASP A 157 9.35 -18.42 17.22
N TRP A 158 9.10 -17.46 16.32
CA TRP A 158 9.32 -17.68 14.88
C TRP A 158 10.42 -16.84 14.24
N PHE A 159 10.64 -15.62 14.72
CA PHE A 159 11.70 -14.76 14.20
C PHE A 159 13.01 -14.85 14.98
N GLY A 160 12.99 -15.27 16.22
CA GLY A 160 14.19 -15.54 17.02
C GLY A 160 15.11 -16.60 16.38
N ALA A 161 14.53 -17.61 15.76
CA ALA A 161 15.27 -18.63 15.03
C ALA A 161 15.96 -18.09 13.75
N CYS A 162 15.39 -17.09 13.09
CA CYS A 162 15.98 -16.49 11.89
C CYS A 162 17.09 -15.47 12.20
N LEU A 163 17.02 -14.79 13.33
CA LEU A 163 18.03 -13.79 13.74
C LEU A 163 19.26 -14.43 14.43
N LEU A 164 19.11 -15.61 15.03
CA LEU A 164 20.24 -16.36 15.60
C LEU A 164 21.22 -16.89 14.53
N TYR A 165 20.82 -16.93 13.26
CA TYR A 165 21.68 -17.41 12.17
C TYR A 165 22.61 -16.34 11.59
N THR A 166 22.54 -15.09 12.02
CA THR A 166 23.35 -13.98 11.50
C THR A 166 24.31 -13.37 12.53
N SER A 167 24.53 -14.02 13.66
CA SER A 167 25.43 -13.54 14.71
C SER A 167 26.67 -14.46 14.90
N ASP A 168 27.33 -14.83 13.82
CA ASP A 168 28.72 -15.35 13.81
C ASP A 168 29.57 -14.51 12.88
#